data_cd68558380239228552e6a5eb661c3f9
#
_entry.id   cd68558380239228552e6a5eb661c3f9
#
_cell.length_a   1.000
_cell.length_b   1.000
_cell.length_c   1.000
_cell.angle_alpha   90.00
_cell.angle_beta   90.00
_cell.angle_gamma   90.00
#
_symmetry.space_group_name_H-M   'P 1'
#
loop_
_entity.id
_entity.type
_entity.pdbx_description
1 polymer ?
#
loop_
_entity_poly.entity_id
_entity_poly.type
_entity_poly.pdbx_seq_one_letter_code
_entity_poly.pdbx_strand_id
1 'polypeptide(L)'
;AREEGVDRLVEEARYHLGGVGVLVNKVGDYLYKPIEEVSLEEWRWILDTNLTATFLLTQRVLPLMVAQGFGRIVNLGYAGAGNLLARTHITPYVIAKTGVILYTKAIAKRFAASGITANVVAPGVAENSVSKPLHEIPMGRLALLQEIAQAVLFFVREPYLTGQVLEVAGGWNL
;
A
#
# COMPACT_ATOMS: atom_id res chain seq x y z
N ALA A 1 -12.84 4.36 -6.00
CA ALA A 1 -12.22 4.07 -7.29
C ALA A 1 -13.31 3.68 -8.30
N ARG A 2 -13.15 4.08 -9.57
CA ARG A 2 -14.09 3.72 -10.65
C ARG A 2 -13.35 2.79 -11.61
N GLU A 3 -13.96 1.69 -12.00
CA GLU A 3 -13.35 0.68 -12.88
C GLU A 3 -12.91 1.27 -14.22
N GLU A 4 -13.76 2.07 -14.88
CA GLU A 4 -13.44 2.74 -16.14
C GLU A 4 -12.16 3.60 -16.08
N GLY A 5 -11.95 4.30 -14.95
CA GLY A 5 -10.73 5.09 -14.74
C GLY A 5 -9.49 4.23 -14.57
N VAL A 6 -9.64 3.07 -13.92
CA VAL A 6 -8.57 2.10 -13.76
C VAL A 6 -8.23 1.44 -15.09
N ASP A 7 -9.23 1.04 -15.87
CA ASP A 7 -9.06 0.45 -17.19
C ASP A 7 -8.29 1.38 -18.12
N ARG A 8 -8.72 2.66 -18.20
CA ARG A 8 -8.02 3.68 -19.00
C ARG A 8 -6.58 3.88 -18.55
N LEU A 9 -6.32 3.98 -17.22
CA LEU A 9 -4.97 4.16 -16.70
C LEU A 9 -4.05 3.01 -17.10
N VAL A 10 -4.52 1.77 -16.97
CA VAL A 10 -3.71 0.58 -17.29
C VAL A 10 -3.45 0.48 -18.80
N GLU A 11 -4.43 0.79 -19.64
CA GLU A 11 -4.25 0.82 -21.11
C GLU A 11 -3.26 1.91 -21.53
N GLU A 12 -3.36 3.11 -20.97
CA GLU A 12 -2.40 4.20 -21.23
C GLU A 12 -0.98 3.80 -20.80
N ALA A 13 -0.84 3.22 -19.60
CA ALA A 13 0.45 2.72 -19.11
C ALA A 13 1.01 1.65 -20.05
N ARG A 14 0.20 0.68 -20.47
CA ARG A 14 0.59 -0.36 -21.42
C ARG A 14 1.04 0.21 -22.76
N TYR A 15 0.30 1.18 -23.28
CA TYR A 15 0.62 1.84 -24.55
C TYR A 15 1.96 2.58 -24.50
N HIS A 16 2.17 3.39 -23.46
CA HIS A 16 3.36 4.24 -23.37
C HIS A 16 4.61 3.50 -22.89
N LEU A 17 4.46 2.46 -22.06
CA LEU A 17 5.59 1.72 -21.47
C LEU A 17 5.87 0.38 -22.17
N GLY A 18 5.03 -0.03 -23.13
CA GLY A 18 5.14 -1.33 -23.78
C GLY A 18 4.74 -2.52 -22.89
N GLY A 19 4.31 -2.27 -21.65
CA GLY A 19 3.90 -3.26 -20.66
C GLY A 19 3.91 -2.68 -19.25
N VAL A 20 3.51 -3.48 -18.25
CA VAL A 20 3.54 -3.08 -16.84
C VAL A 20 4.29 -4.13 -16.04
N GLY A 21 5.57 -3.87 -15.77
CA GLY A 21 6.43 -4.76 -14.96
C GLY A 21 6.43 -4.43 -13.47
N VAL A 22 6.17 -3.18 -13.10
CA VAL A 22 6.15 -2.70 -11.71
C VAL A 22 4.86 -1.93 -11.45
N LEU A 23 4.17 -2.28 -10.37
CA LEU A 23 3.00 -1.55 -9.86
C LEU A 23 3.27 -1.09 -8.42
N VAL A 24 3.20 0.23 -8.20
CA VAL A 24 3.28 0.81 -6.86
C VAL A 24 1.94 1.44 -6.50
N ASN A 25 1.18 0.82 -5.61
CA ASN A 25 -0.08 1.35 -5.11
C ASN A 25 0.17 2.28 -3.91
N LYS A 26 0.31 3.58 -4.20
CA LYS A 26 0.64 4.62 -3.21
C LYS A 26 -0.58 5.46 -2.80
N VAL A 27 -1.56 5.61 -3.67
CA VAL A 27 -2.71 6.49 -3.49
C VAL A 27 -3.64 5.96 -2.39
N GLY A 28 -4.18 6.86 -1.61
CA GLY A 28 -5.18 6.59 -0.59
C GLY A 28 -5.39 7.82 0.29
N ASP A 29 -6.64 8.06 0.67
CA ASP A 29 -7.03 9.17 1.51
C ASP A 29 -6.90 8.83 3.00
N TYR A 30 -6.88 9.86 3.84
CA TYR A 30 -6.74 9.75 5.27
C TYR A 30 -7.85 10.52 5.97
N LEU A 31 -8.52 9.89 6.93
CA LEU A 31 -9.55 10.51 7.76
C LEU A 31 -9.14 10.39 9.23
N TYR A 32 -9.08 11.53 9.93
CA TYR A 32 -8.91 11.58 11.37
C TYR A 32 -10.23 12.02 12.01
N LYS A 33 -10.96 11.07 12.59
CA LYS A 33 -12.29 11.31 13.16
C LYS A 33 -12.63 10.20 14.19
N PRO A 34 -13.25 10.53 15.34
CA PRO A 34 -13.73 9.52 16.29
C PRO A 34 -14.60 8.48 15.61
N ILE A 35 -14.43 7.20 15.97
CA ILE A 35 -15.10 6.08 15.28
C ILE A 35 -16.63 6.20 15.30
N GLU A 36 -17.20 6.71 16.39
CA GLU A 36 -18.65 6.91 16.58
C GLU A 36 -19.23 8.02 15.69
N GLU A 37 -18.38 8.91 15.17
CA GLU A 37 -18.79 10.02 14.30
C GLU A 37 -18.59 9.71 12.80
N VAL A 38 -17.96 8.59 12.45
CA VAL A 38 -17.68 8.22 11.06
C VAL A 38 -18.98 7.87 10.35
N SER A 39 -19.33 8.63 9.31
CA SER A 39 -20.47 8.33 8.46
C SER A 39 -20.21 7.14 7.53
N LEU A 40 -21.28 6.51 7.03
CA LEU A 40 -21.16 5.43 6.04
C LEU A 40 -20.50 5.91 4.74
N GLU A 41 -20.69 7.18 4.35
CA GLU A 41 -20.05 7.77 3.17
C GLU A 41 -18.54 7.90 3.37
N GLU A 42 -18.10 8.44 4.51
CA GLU A 42 -16.68 8.54 4.87
C GLU A 42 -16.01 7.17 5.01
N TRP A 43 -16.71 6.21 5.62
CA TRP A 43 -16.26 4.82 5.69
C TRP A 43 -15.99 4.24 4.29
N ARG A 44 -16.99 4.35 3.38
CA ARG A 44 -16.86 3.85 2.00
C ARG A 44 -15.75 4.57 1.24
N TRP A 45 -15.68 5.89 1.37
CA TRP A 45 -14.63 6.68 0.73
C TRP A 45 -13.23 6.20 1.12
N ILE A 46 -12.96 6.01 2.41
CA ILE A 46 -11.65 5.54 2.88
C ILE A 46 -11.34 4.13 2.39
N LEU A 47 -12.30 3.20 2.43
CA LEU A 47 -12.10 1.86 1.90
C LEU A 47 -11.88 1.88 0.39
N ASP A 48 -12.65 2.67 -0.35
CA ASP A 48 -12.57 2.75 -1.80
C ASP A 48 -11.23 3.33 -2.28
N THR A 49 -10.72 4.36 -1.63
CA THR A 49 -9.46 5.01 -2.05
C THR A 49 -8.22 4.23 -1.61
N ASN A 50 -8.28 3.48 -0.52
CA ASN A 50 -7.14 2.73 0.00
C ASN A 50 -7.11 1.25 -0.40
N LEU A 51 -8.23 0.54 -0.26
CA LEU A 51 -8.30 -0.91 -0.45
C LEU A 51 -8.88 -1.28 -1.82
N THR A 52 -10.06 -0.75 -2.17
CA THR A 52 -10.71 -1.06 -3.45
C THR A 52 -9.85 -0.61 -4.64
N ALA A 53 -9.24 0.57 -4.57
CA ALA A 53 -8.33 1.06 -5.61
C ALA A 53 -7.13 0.14 -5.81
N THR A 54 -6.50 -0.30 -4.70
CA THR A 54 -5.39 -1.27 -4.73
C THR A 54 -5.81 -2.58 -5.37
N PHE A 55 -7.00 -3.08 -5.02
CA PHE A 55 -7.57 -4.29 -5.60
C PHE A 55 -7.78 -4.14 -7.11
N LEU A 56 -8.48 -3.10 -7.55
CA LEU A 56 -8.82 -2.88 -8.96
C LEU A 56 -7.57 -2.76 -9.85
N LEU A 57 -6.61 -1.93 -9.46
CA LEU A 57 -5.36 -1.77 -10.20
C LEU A 57 -4.58 -3.08 -10.29
N THR A 58 -4.47 -3.80 -9.18
CA THR A 58 -3.78 -5.09 -9.15
C THR A 58 -4.49 -6.11 -10.05
N GLN A 59 -5.82 -6.19 -10.01
CA GLN A 59 -6.61 -7.09 -10.86
C GLN A 59 -6.38 -6.84 -12.35
N ARG A 60 -6.25 -5.60 -12.78
CA ARG A 60 -6.03 -5.24 -14.19
C ARG A 60 -4.58 -5.49 -14.65
N VAL A 61 -3.60 -5.33 -13.75
CA VAL A 61 -2.18 -5.47 -14.09
C VAL A 61 -1.71 -6.93 -14.01
N LEU A 62 -2.25 -7.74 -13.10
CA LEU A 62 -1.86 -9.12 -12.89
C LEU A 62 -1.82 -9.99 -14.17
N PRO A 63 -2.85 -9.98 -15.05
CA PRO A 63 -2.80 -10.76 -16.29
C PRO A 63 -1.64 -10.39 -17.19
N LEU A 64 -1.27 -9.11 -17.24
CA LEU A 64 -0.13 -8.60 -18.02
C LEU A 64 1.19 -9.12 -17.44
N MET A 65 1.34 -9.06 -16.12
CA MET A 65 2.52 -9.57 -15.41
C MET A 65 2.66 -11.09 -15.56
N VAL A 66 1.56 -11.84 -15.48
CA VAL A 66 1.55 -13.30 -15.69
C VAL A 66 2.00 -13.64 -17.12
N ALA A 67 1.46 -12.94 -18.13
CA ALA A 67 1.84 -13.15 -19.53
C ALA A 67 3.33 -12.86 -19.80
N GLN A 68 3.93 -11.93 -19.06
CA GLN A 68 5.36 -11.58 -19.14
C GLN A 68 6.26 -12.54 -18.34
N GLY A 69 5.72 -13.32 -17.41
CA GLY A 69 6.50 -14.08 -16.44
C GLY A 69 7.30 -13.21 -15.46
N PHE A 70 6.91 -11.94 -15.30
CA PHE A 70 7.58 -10.96 -14.44
C PHE A 70 6.59 -9.94 -13.89
N GLY A 71 6.68 -9.68 -12.58
CA GLY A 71 5.91 -8.63 -11.94
C GLY A 71 6.46 -8.26 -10.56
N ARG A 72 6.39 -6.97 -10.23
CA ARG A 72 6.73 -6.41 -8.92
C ARG A 72 5.59 -5.53 -8.45
N ILE A 73 4.92 -5.95 -7.40
CA ILE A 73 3.81 -5.20 -6.78
C ILE A 73 4.28 -4.72 -5.42
N VAL A 74 4.25 -3.40 -5.20
CA VAL A 74 4.57 -2.81 -3.91
C VAL A 74 3.38 -1.94 -3.47
N ASN A 75 2.74 -2.35 -2.40
CA ASN A 75 1.61 -1.64 -1.83
C ASN A 75 2.06 -0.79 -0.63
N LEU A 76 1.53 0.45 -0.50
CA LEU A 76 1.77 1.28 0.67
C LEU A 76 0.79 0.90 1.78
N GLY A 77 1.35 0.37 2.87
CA GLY A 77 0.66 0.05 4.11
C GLY A 77 0.62 1.23 5.08
N TYR A 78 0.60 0.89 6.37
CA TYR A 78 0.68 1.79 7.50
C TYR A 78 1.42 1.06 8.63
N ALA A 79 2.42 1.68 9.23
CA ALA A 79 3.19 1.08 10.31
C ALA A 79 2.29 0.75 11.53
N GLY A 80 2.41 -0.48 12.03
CA GLY A 80 1.54 -1.01 13.08
C GLY A 80 0.24 -1.66 12.59
N ALA A 81 -0.15 -1.54 11.30
CA ALA A 81 -1.36 -2.20 10.80
C ALA A 81 -1.27 -3.74 10.91
N GLY A 82 -0.06 -4.29 10.78
CA GLY A 82 0.19 -5.72 10.94
C GLY A 82 0.01 -6.22 12.38
N ASN A 83 0.15 -5.34 13.37
CA ASN A 83 0.02 -5.64 14.80
C ASN A 83 -1.43 -5.56 15.30
N LEU A 84 -2.38 -5.21 14.44
CA LEU A 84 -3.82 -5.05 14.75
C LEU A 84 -4.08 -4.07 15.93
N LEU A 85 -3.25 -3.02 16.03
CA LEU A 85 -3.41 -2.02 17.09
C LEU A 85 -4.70 -1.21 16.88
N ALA A 86 -5.52 -1.13 17.92
CA ALA A 86 -6.73 -0.32 17.90
C ALA A 86 -6.41 1.18 17.81
N ARG A 87 -7.00 1.87 16.84
CA ARG A 87 -6.83 3.31 16.60
C ARG A 87 -8.20 3.96 16.43
N THR A 88 -8.72 4.55 17.49
CA THR A 88 -10.12 5.01 17.60
C THR A 88 -10.45 6.21 16.69
N HIS A 89 -9.46 6.97 16.23
CA HIS A 89 -9.66 8.15 15.38
C HIS A 89 -9.33 7.92 13.90
N ILE A 90 -8.75 6.76 13.55
CA ILE A 90 -8.37 6.43 12.17
C ILE A 90 -8.81 5.02 11.79
N THR A 91 -9.83 4.52 12.44
CA THR A 91 -10.26 3.11 12.33
C THR A 91 -10.51 2.66 10.88
N PRO A 92 -11.27 3.39 10.02
CA PRO A 92 -11.48 2.96 8.62
C PRO A 92 -10.18 2.85 7.84
N TYR A 93 -9.25 3.77 8.07
CA TYR A 93 -7.94 3.78 7.42
C TYR A 93 -7.10 2.57 7.84
N VAL A 94 -7.02 2.27 9.14
CA VAL A 94 -6.26 1.11 9.65
C VAL A 94 -6.86 -0.19 9.12
N ILE A 95 -8.19 -0.33 9.10
CA ILE A 95 -8.87 -1.50 8.53
C ILE A 95 -8.52 -1.65 7.05
N ALA A 96 -8.57 -0.57 6.26
CA ALA A 96 -8.20 -0.61 4.85
C ALA A 96 -6.74 -1.04 4.66
N LYS A 97 -5.79 -0.49 5.44
CA LYS A 97 -4.36 -0.82 5.34
C LYS A 97 -4.04 -2.24 5.83
N THR A 98 -4.75 -2.74 6.84
CA THR A 98 -4.69 -4.16 7.23
C THR A 98 -5.21 -5.06 6.11
N GLY A 99 -6.31 -4.67 5.47
CA GLY A 99 -6.84 -5.34 4.28
C GLY A 99 -5.83 -5.39 3.13
N VAL A 100 -5.11 -4.29 2.88
CA VAL A 100 -4.03 -4.23 1.89
C VAL A 100 -2.92 -5.24 2.21
N ILE A 101 -2.50 -5.37 3.48
CA ILE A 101 -1.49 -6.35 3.89
C ILE A 101 -1.96 -7.77 3.57
N LEU A 102 -3.18 -8.12 3.99
CA LEU A 102 -3.72 -9.46 3.75
C LEU A 102 -3.87 -9.75 2.26
N TYR A 103 -4.40 -8.80 1.49
CA TYR A 103 -4.52 -8.91 0.04
C TYR A 103 -3.17 -9.11 -0.64
N THR A 104 -2.14 -8.34 -0.24
CA THR A 104 -0.77 -8.49 -0.75
C THR A 104 -0.22 -9.88 -0.51
N LYS A 105 -0.40 -10.43 0.70
CA LYS A 105 0.02 -11.81 1.04
C LYS A 105 -0.70 -12.86 0.20
N ALA A 106 -1.99 -12.67 -0.10
CA ALA A 106 -2.75 -13.56 -0.96
C ALA A 106 -2.22 -13.56 -2.40
N ILE A 107 -1.93 -12.37 -2.97
CA ILE A 107 -1.30 -12.23 -4.30
C ILE A 107 0.09 -12.88 -4.31
N ALA A 108 0.92 -12.58 -3.31
CA ALA A 108 2.25 -13.16 -3.16
C ALA A 108 2.21 -14.69 -3.20
N LYS A 109 1.36 -15.30 -2.38
CA LYS A 109 1.20 -16.76 -2.31
C LYS A 109 0.70 -17.36 -3.63
N ARG A 110 -0.25 -16.69 -4.29
CA ARG A 110 -0.90 -17.22 -5.50
C ARG A 110 -0.01 -17.13 -6.74
N PHE A 111 0.81 -16.07 -6.87
CA PHE A 111 1.49 -15.75 -8.12
C PHE A 111 3.02 -15.83 -8.06
N ALA A 112 3.60 -16.29 -6.95
CA ALA A 112 5.06 -16.46 -6.82
C ALA A 112 5.65 -17.34 -7.92
N ALA A 113 5.02 -18.47 -8.24
CA ALA A 113 5.45 -19.37 -9.29
C ALA A 113 5.36 -18.78 -10.72
N SER A 114 4.63 -17.66 -10.87
CA SER A 114 4.53 -16.92 -12.14
C SER A 114 5.58 -15.80 -12.27
N GLY A 115 6.59 -15.76 -11.40
CA GLY A 115 7.64 -14.75 -11.42
C GLY A 115 7.21 -13.39 -10.85
N ILE A 116 6.08 -13.34 -10.11
CA ILE A 116 5.51 -12.12 -9.54
C ILE A 116 5.78 -12.08 -8.04
N THR A 117 6.33 -10.97 -7.55
CA THR A 117 6.41 -10.68 -6.12
C THR A 117 5.44 -9.58 -5.73
N ALA A 118 4.88 -9.67 -4.52
CA ALA A 118 4.01 -8.66 -3.96
C ALA A 118 4.39 -8.41 -2.49
N ASN A 119 4.69 -7.16 -2.16
CA ASN A 119 5.16 -6.76 -0.83
C ASN A 119 4.50 -5.46 -0.38
N VAL A 120 4.63 -5.16 0.90
CA VAL A 120 4.12 -3.93 1.52
C VAL A 120 5.26 -3.13 2.12
N VAL A 121 5.36 -1.86 1.75
CA VAL A 121 6.10 -0.86 2.51
C VAL A 121 5.10 -0.17 3.44
N ALA A 122 5.34 -0.18 4.73
CA ALA A 122 4.47 0.39 5.75
C ALA A 122 5.15 1.61 6.40
N PRO A 123 4.91 2.83 5.89
CA PRO A 123 5.48 4.03 6.49
C PRO A 123 4.90 4.31 7.87
N GLY A 124 5.73 4.81 8.76
CA GLY A 124 5.31 5.53 9.95
C GLY A 124 4.97 6.98 9.63
N VAL A 125 5.43 7.91 10.48
CA VAL A 125 5.17 9.34 10.31
C VAL A 125 6.25 9.95 9.41
N ALA A 126 5.85 10.41 8.23
CA ALA A 126 6.74 11.05 7.26
C ALA A 126 6.63 12.59 7.32
N GLU A 127 7.57 13.27 6.69
CA GLU A 127 7.64 14.73 6.65
C GLU A 127 6.38 15.42 6.08
N ASN A 128 5.64 14.72 5.21
CA ASN A 128 4.37 15.17 4.63
C ASN A 128 3.12 14.65 5.34
N SER A 129 3.25 13.97 6.48
CA SER A 129 2.11 13.46 7.25
C SER A 129 1.29 14.60 7.86
N VAL A 130 -0.03 14.40 7.93
CA VAL A 130 -0.97 15.36 8.54
C VAL A 130 -0.72 15.49 10.05
N SER A 131 -0.62 14.37 10.76
CA SER A 131 -0.27 14.33 12.18
C SER A 131 1.21 13.95 12.35
N LYS A 132 1.92 14.65 13.26
CA LYS A 132 3.37 14.50 13.47
C LYS A 132 3.71 14.31 14.94
N PRO A 133 3.34 13.19 15.57
CA PRO A 133 3.65 12.90 16.96
C PRO A 133 5.13 12.53 17.13
N LEU A 134 6.01 13.53 17.00
CA LEU A 134 7.46 13.35 17.00
C LEU A 134 7.98 12.69 18.29
N HIS A 135 7.32 12.96 19.42
CA HIS A 135 7.66 12.41 20.72
C HIS A 135 7.41 10.88 20.83
N GLU A 136 6.59 10.32 19.93
CA GLU A 136 6.34 8.88 19.87
C GLU A 136 7.35 8.12 19.00
N ILE A 137 8.24 8.82 18.29
CA ILE A 137 9.19 8.23 17.36
C ILE A 137 10.56 8.11 18.04
N PRO A 138 11.06 6.90 18.37
CA PRO A 138 12.33 6.71 19.05
C PRO A 138 13.54 7.33 18.35
N MET A 139 13.56 7.37 17.01
CA MET A 139 14.62 8.04 16.25
C MET A 139 14.58 9.58 16.36
N GLY A 140 13.57 10.18 17.01
CA GLY A 140 13.46 11.62 17.24
C GLY A 140 13.27 12.47 15.99
N ARG A 141 12.94 11.87 14.84
CA ARG A 141 12.70 12.58 13.57
C ARG A 141 11.64 11.90 12.72
N LEU A 142 11.09 12.64 11.79
CA LEU A 142 10.18 12.13 10.77
C LEU A 142 10.97 11.36 9.69
N ALA A 143 10.30 10.40 9.02
CA ALA A 143 10.85 9.76 7.85
C ALA A 143 10.90 10.74 6.67
N LEU A 144 11.99 10.73 5.91
CA LEU A 144 12.07 11.42 4.64
C LEU A 144 11.33 10.61 3.57
N LEU A 145 10.69 11.25 2.61
CA LEU A 145 10.03 10.57 1.50
C LEU A 145 10.99 9.68 0.72
N GLN A 146 12.26 10.09 0.63
CA GLN A 146 13.31 9.31 -0.02
C GLN A 146 13.58 7.99 0.70
N GLU A 147 13.52 7.94 2.04
CA GLU A 147 13.73 6.69 2.81
C GLU A 147 12.62 5.68 2.51
N ILE A 148 11.38 6.16 2.39
CA ILE A 148 10.24 5.33 1.98
C ILE A 148 10.41 4.84 0.54
N ALA A 149 10.83 5.72 -0.38
CA ALA A 149 11.08 5.37 -1.78
C ALA A 149 12.21 4.33 -1.93
N GLN A 150 13.26 4.39 -1.10
CA GLN A 150 14.31 3.38 -1.08
C GLN A 150 13.80 2.00 -0.66
N ALA A 151 12.89 1.93 0.31
CA ALA A 151 12.25 0.69 0.71
C ALA A 151 11.38 0.09 -0.42
N VAL A 152 10.70 0.94 -1.20
CA VAL A 152 9.97 0.52 -2.40
C VAL A 152 10.94 -0.06 -3.44
N LEU A 153 12.03 0.65 -3.75
CA LEU A 153 13.06 0.20 -4.70
C LEU A 153 13.74 -1.08 -4.25
N PHE A 154 13.94 -1.27 -2.95
CA PHE A 154 14.46 -2.52 -2.39
C PHE A 154 13.56 -3.69 -2.80
N PHE A 155 12.25 -3.63 -2.57
CA PHE A 155 11.35 -4.71 -2.99
C PHE A 155 11.24 -4.89 -4.52
N VAL A 156 11.44 -3.85 -5.29
CA VAL A 156 11.47 -3.96 -6.77
C VAL A 156 12.69 -4.74 -7.25
N ARG A 157 13.84 -4.58 -6.57
CA ARG A 157 15.12 -5.17 -6.95
C ARG A 157 15.31 -6.60 -6.45
N GLU A 158 14.75 -6.93 -5.28
CA GLU A 158 14.96 -8.22 -4.62
C GLU A 158 13.95 -9.28 -5.10
N PRO A 159 14.36 -10.22 -5.95
CA PRO A 159 13.44 -11.15 -6.60
C PRO A 159 12.93 -12.27 -5.69
N TYR A 160 13.59 -12.52 -4.57
CA TYR A 160 13.23 -13.62 -3.66
C TYR A 160 12.37 -13.16 -2.46
N LEU A 161 12.04 -11.87 -2.39
CA LEU A 161 11.17 -11.32 -1.35
C LEU A 161 9.72 -11.19 -1.86
N THR A 162 8.81 -11.94 -1.24
CA THR A 162 7.38 -11.84 -1.53
C THR A 162 6.55 -12.05 -0.25
N GLY A 163 5.41 -11.39 -0.15
CA GLY A 163 4.51 -11.45 1.01
C GLY A 163 5.03 -10.72 2.26
N GLN A 164 6.09 -9.92 2.12
CA GLN A 164 6.73 -9.23 3.25
C GLN A 164 6.06 -7.88 3.53
N VAL A 165 6.16 -7.46 4.80
CA VAL A 165 5.80 -6.12 5.26
C VAL A 165 7.06 -5.50 5.86
N LEU A 166 7.52 -4.39 5.26
CA LEU A 166 8.66 -3.63 5.75
C LEU A 166 8.17 -2.31 6.35
N GLU A 167 8.29 -2.17 7.66
CA GLU A 167 7.99 -0.91 8.33
C GLU A 167 9.17 0.07 8.24
N VAL A 168 8.88 1.28 7.77
CA VAL A 168 9.83 2.41 7.69
C VAL A 168 9.32 3.47 8.66
N ALA A 169 9.56 3.28 9.96
CA ALA A 169 8.82 3.97 11.01
C ALA A 169 9.68 4.59 12.12
N GLY A 170 11.02 4.47 12.07
CA GLY A 170 11.90 5.06 13.09
C GLY A 170 11.70 4.51 14.51
N GLY A 171 11.17 3.29 14.63
CA GLY A 171 10.84 2.65 15.91
C GLY A 171 9.42 2.96 16.42
N TRP A 172 8.61 3.73 15.68
CA TRP A 172 7.23 4.02 16.05
C TRP A 172 6.40 2.73 16.10
N ASN A 173 5.61 2.53 17.15
CA ASN A 173 4.81 1.33 17.44
C ASN A 173 5.60 0.05 17.81
N LEU A 174 6.86 0.17 18.24
CA LEU A 174 7.59 -0.93 18.88
C LEU A 174 7.14 -1.13 20.32
#